data_528bff7b42c304129bcbef9baa0cce06
#
_entry.id   528bff7b42c304129bcbef9baa0cce06
#
_cell.length_a   1.000
_cell.length_b   1.000
_cell.length_c   1.000
_cell.angle_alpha   90.00
_cell.angle_beta   90.00
_cell.angle_gamma   90.00
#
_symmetry.space_group_name_H-M   'P 1'
#
loop_
_entity.id
_entity.type
_entity.pdbx_description
1 polymer ?
#
loop_
_entity_poly.entity_id
_entity_poly.type
_entity_poly.pdbx_seq_one_letter_code
_entity_poly.pdbx_strand_id
1 'polypeptide(L)'
;MSTLKNSLRDNRWACWLVLACLVVPMFASYFFDDMFSSLSELFKNPEYLELGWNMADYGFYASGYSFLCIWGGLIVCGALLDRFGVRLVGSIFVGLMVGGAGLVTFAISAGFEPKTSLTIAYIGCMLFGLGSEIAGVSVTRSIAKWFKGRNMALAMGLQLAIARFGTATAILIAPMIVKQKALGEFYTLAETNKPALIGLAVLAVGAILWAVFVAMDARFDKETGTTDKVETAEEDKFRITDIWKVLSNPRFLMIAILCVTFYCCVIRFKKFGVSILLPLFGVNLDIATVLLAMIPFFTILFTPLFGALVDKVGKATMWMVVGAALVLTSHLIITFAPQGVPMYAYIAIALLGIGYSLVPSAMWPSVPKIIPEKNLGTAYSLIYWVQNMGMWAVPIYVGRIFTQTITEAGNHAQEVSAAIKAEYVFILLGVVAIAVAIMLLRSSHKHPELKLDEPAS
;
A
#
# COMPACT_ATOMS: atom_id res chain seq x y z
N MET A 1 4.76 45.82 22.31
CA MET A 1 3.74 45.24 21.41
C MET A 1 4.45 44.84 20.13
N SER A 2 4.88 43.58 20.01
CA SER A 2 5.43 43.07 18.75
C SER A 2 4.26 42.82 17.80
N THR A 3 4.29 43.50 16.69
CA THR A 3 3.40 43.21 15.54
C THR A 3 3.58 41.72 15.19
N LEU A 4 2.63 40.87 15.55
CA LEU A 4 2.53 39.50 15.09
C LEU A 4 2.52 39.52 13.55
N LYS A 5 3.66 39.32 12.93
CA LYS A 5 3.73 39.10 11.49
C LYS A 5 2.84 37.89 11.20
N ASN A 6 1.76 38.08 10.45
CA ASN A 6 0.93 36.99 9.95
C ASN A 6 1.82 35.99 9.23
N SER A 7 2.00 34.81 9.80
CA SER A 7 2.78 33.74 9.18
C SER A 7 1.96 33.16 8.01
N LEU A 8 2.64 32.54 7.02
CA LEU A 8 1.97 31.83 5.92
C LEU A 8 0.92 30.82 6.43
N ARG A 9 1.15 30.24 7.61
CA ARG A 9 0.24 29.30 8.25
C ARG A 9 -1.09 29.96 8.69
N ASP A 10 -1.12 31.25 8.95
CA ASP A 10 -2.33 31.96 9.34
C ASP A 10 -3.28 32.19 8.16
N ASN A 11 -2.74 32.11 6.93
CA ASN A 11 -3.51 32.12 5.72
C ASN A 11 -4.11 30.73 5.42
N ARG A 12 -5.43 30.60 5.53
CA ARG A 12 -6.14 29.34 5.24
C ARG A 12 -5.85 28.80 3.84
N TRP A 13 -5.82 29.67 2.83
CA TRP A 13 -5.52 29.28 1.45
C TRP A 13 -4.11 28.71 1.29
N ALA A 14 -3.11 29.27 1.97
CA ALA A 14 -1.75 28.74 1.96
C ALA A 14 -1.68 27.33 2.56
N CYS A 15 -2.38 27.06 3.67
CA CYS A 15 -2.44 25.72 4.25
C CYS A 15 -3.08 24.69 3.28
N TRP A 16 -4.20 25.04 2.64
CA TRP A 16 -4.85 24.15 1.69
C TRP A 16 -4.03 23.95 0.41
N LEU A 17 -3.34 24.97 -0.07
CA LEU A 17 -2.38 24.84 -1.18
C LEU A 17 -1.23 23.89 -0.81
N VAL A 18 -0.66 24.03 0.40
CA VAL A 18 0.35 23.11 0.90
C VAL A 18 -0.20 21.68 0.96
N LEU A 19 -1.42 21.48 1.44
CA LEU A 19 -2.03 20.15 1.44
C LEU A 19 -2.13 19.61 0.01
N ALA A 20 -2.60 20.40 -0.95
CA ALA A 20 -2.66 19.98 -2.35
C ALA A 20 -1.28 19.59 -2.89
N CYS A 21 -0.23 20.38 -2.59
CA CYS A 21 1.14 20.07 -2.97
C CYS A 21 1.67 18.77 -2.32
N LEU A 22 1.18 18.38 -1.16
CA LEU A 22 1.59 17.18 -0.44
C LEU A 22 0.81 15.92 -0.88
N VAL A 23 -0.49 16.05 -1.18
CA VAL A 23 -1.33 14.89 -1.50
C VAL A 23 -1.18 14.41 -2.95
N VAL A 24 -0.82 15.29 -3.88
CA VAL A 24 -0.64 14.90 -5.29
C VAL A 24 0.56 13.95 -5.49
N PRO A 25 1.74 14.15 -4.89
CA PRO A 25 2.80 13.13 -4.89
C PRO A 25 2.34 11.77 -4.35
N MET A 26 1.49 11.76 -3.32
CA MET A 26 0.94 10.53 -2.77
C MET A 26 -0.03 9.85 -3.73
N PHE A 27 -0.93 10.62 -4.35
CA PHE A 27 -1.79 10.11 -5.42
C PHE A 27 -0.96 9.48 -6.54
N ALA A 28 0.06 10.20 -7.01
CA ALA A 28 0.94 9.76 -8.10
C ALA A 28 1.70 8.47 -7.77
N SER A 29 2.17 8.35 -6.53
CA SER A 29 2.87 7.17 -6.03
C SER A 29 1.95 5.93 -6.05
N TYR A 30 0.76 6.03 -5.50
CA TYR A 30 -0.21 4.93 -5.48
C TYR A 30 -0.72 4.60 -6.89
N PHE A 31 -0.86 5.61 -7.74
CA PHE A 31 -1.20 5.42 -9.15
C PHE A 31 -0.12 4.59 -9.87
N PHE A 32 1.15 4.96 -9.72
CA PHE A 32 2.25 4.25 -10.37
C PHE A 32 2.40 2.82 -9.85
N ASP A 33 2.29 2.59 -8.54
CA ASP A 33 2.38 1.23 -7.96
C ASP A 33 1.32 0.29 -8.53
N ASP A 34 0.10 0.79 -8.72
CA ASP A 34 -1.04 -0.05 -9.11
C ASP A 34 -1.38 -0.05 -10.61
N MET A 35 -0.62 0.65 -11.45
CA MET A 35 -0.91 0.80 -12.87
C MET A 35 -0.94 -0.51 -13.67
N PHE A 36 -0.20 -1.55 -13.24
CA PHE A 36 -0.23 -2.87 -13.86
C PHE A 36 -1.18 -3.86 -13.18
N SER A 37 -1.82 -3.50 -12.07
CA SER A 37 -2.67 -4.42 -11.30
C SER A 37 -3.85 -4.96 -12.11
N SER A 38 -4.49 -4.14 -12.94
CA SER A 38 -5.57 -4.55 -13.83
C SER A 38 -5.11 -5.09 -15.19
N LEU A 39 -3.82 -5.03 -15.45
CA LEU A 39 -3.19 -5.52 -16.69
C LEU A 39 -2.45 -6.85 -16.48
N SER A 40 -2.64 -7.52 -15.35
CA SER A 40 -1.98 -8.79 -15.05
C SER A 40 -2.25 -9.87 -16.10
N GLU A 41 -3.38 -9.79 -16.81
CA GLU A 41 -3.72 -10.68 -17.93
C GLU A 41 -2.67 -10.69 -19.06
N LEU A 42 -2.01 -9.57 -19.32
CA LEU A 42 -0.97 -9.48 -20.36
C LEU A 42 0.18 -10.46 -20.13
N PHE A 43 0.50 -10.73 -18.87
CA PHE A 43 1.61 -11.57 -18.48
C PHE A 43 1.30 -13.08 -18.45
N LYS A 44 0.05 -13.47 -18.73
CA LYS A 44 -0.32 -14.88 -18.85
C LYS A 44 0.24 -15.51 -20.13
N ASN A 45 0.32 -14.73 -21.21
CA ASN A 45 0.69 -15.20 -22.54
C ASN A 45 1.92 -14.41 -23.04
N PRO A 46 3.12 -14.70 -22.51
CA PRO A 46 4.34 -13.94 -22.83
C PRO A 46 4.73 -13.99 -24.32
N GLU A 47 4.30 -15.01 -25.06
CA GLU A 47 4.52 -15.15 -26.50
C GLU A 47 3.81 -14.10 -27.35
N TYR A 48 2.77 -13.46 -26.83
CA TYR A 48 2.05 -12.35 -27.48
C TYR A 48 2.44 -10.97 -26.92
N LEU A 49 3.48 -10.94 -26.09
CA LEU A 49 3.97 -9.73 -25.43
C LEU A 49 5.43 -9.46 -25.85
N GLU A 50 5.67 -8.37 -26.59
CA GLU A 50 7.04 -8.00 -27.03
C GLU A 50 8.01 -7.85 -25.85
N LEU A 51 7.51 -7.44 -24.68
CA LEU A 51 8.28 -7.39 -23.44
C LEU A 51 8.75 -8.77 -22.96
N GLY A 52 8.04 -9.85 -23.33
CA GLY A 52 8.38 -11.24 -23.02
C GLY A 52 8.30 -11.62 -21.54
N TRP A 53 7.71 -10.77 -20.68
CA TRP A 53 7.52 -11.09 -19.27
C TRP A 53 6.33 -12.02 -19.08
N ASN A 54 6.49 -13.03 -18.23
CA ASN A 54 5.42 -13.90 -17.77
C ASN A 54 4.90 -13.47 -16.38
N MET A 55 3.94 -14.22 -15.83
CA MET A 55 3.35 -13.93 -14.53
C MET A 55 4.37 -14.01 -13.36
N ALA A 56 5.40 -14.89 -13.45
CA ALA A 56 6.47 -14.94 -12.44
C ALA A 56 7.35 -13.70 -12.51
N ASP A 57 7.65 -13.20 -13.72
CA ASP A 57 8.41 -11.97 -13.93
C ASP A 57 7.64 -10.75 -13.40
N TYR A 58 6.32 -10.68 -13.66
CA TYR A 58 5.47 -9.65 -13.10
C TYR A 58 5.42 -9.70 -11.56
N GLY A 59 5.27 -10.89 -10.98
CA GLY A 59 5.30 -11.08 -9.54
C GLY A 59 6.65 -10.69 -8.93
N PHE A 60 7.75 -11.02 -9.60
CA PHE A 60 9.10 -10.61 -9.20
C PHE A 60 9.25 -9.09 -9.27
N TYR A 61 8.87 -8.44 -10.38
CA TYR A 61 8.84 -6.99 -10.50
C TYR A 61 8.05 -6.32 -9.37
N ALA A 62 6.81 -6.78 -9.12
CA ALA A 62 5.94 -6.21 -8.09
C ALA A 62 6.49 -6.38 -6.67
N SER A 63 7.35 -7.37 -6.42
CA SER A 63 8.02 -7.58 -5.14
C SER A 63 9.08 -6.52 -4.85
N GLY A 64 9.66 -5.92 -5.88
CA GLY A 64 10.73 -4.92 -5.79
C GLY A 64 10.36 -3.74 -4.91
N TYR A 65 9.08 -3.32 -4.92
CA TYR A 65 8.58 -2.24 -4.07
C TYR A 65 8.98 -2.39 -2.60
N SER A 66 8.90 -3.60 -2.06
CA SER A 66 9.17 -3.86 -0.64
C SER A 66 10.60 -4.29 -0.33
N PHE A 67 11.43 -4.57 -1.33
CA PHE A 67 12.74 -5.19 -1.12
C PHE A 67 13.67 -4.36 -0.24
N LEU A 68 13.89 -3.08 -0.55
CA LEU A 68 14.77 -2.22 0.25
C LEU A 68 14.20 -1.93 1.64
N CYS A 69 12.88 -1.95 1.80
CA CYS A 69 12.22 -1.78 3.09
C CYS A 69 12.52 -2.94 4.06
N ILE A 70 12.68 -4.17 3.55
CA ILE A 70 13.06 -5.35 4.34
C ILE A 70 14.47 -5.23 4.88
N TRP A 71 15.41 -4.70 4.09
CA TRP A 71 16.81 -4.56 4.45
C TRP A 71 17.10 -3.33 5.35
N GLY A 72 16.11 -2.87 6.09
CA GLY A 72 16.27 -1.79 7.07
C GLY A 72 16.13 -0.40 6.48
N GLY A 73 15.76 -0.28 5.20
CA GLY A 73 15.59 1.02 4.52
C GLY A 73 14.69 1.98 5.27
N LEU A 74 13.57 1.50 5.81
CA LEU A 74 12.65 2.34 6.59
C LEU A 74 13.26 2.88 7.88
N ILE A 75 14.06 2.08 8.59
CA ILE A 75 14.71 2.48 9.86
C ILE A 75 15.79 3.52 9.60
N VAL A 76 16.66 3.20 8.62
CA VAL A 76 17.77 4.12 8.24
C VAL A 76 17.21 5.45 7.73
N CYS A 77 16.22 5.40 6.86
CA CYS A 77 15.63 6.59 6.25
C CYS A 77 14.82 7.41 7.26
N GLY A 78 14.15 6.77 8.21
CA GLY A 78 13.50 7.44 9.33
C GLY A 78 14.49 8.24 10.18
N ALA A 79 15.64 7.65 10.52
CA ALA A 79 16.73 8.32 11.24
C ALA A 79 17.33 9.48 10.43
N LEU A 80 17.48 9.32 9.11
CA LEU A 80 17.91 10.41 8.23
C LEU A 80 16.89 11.56 8.22
N LEU A 81 15.59 11.24 8.19
CA LEU A 81 14.52 12.22 8.21
C LEU A 81 14.51 13.03 9.51
N ASP A 82 14.77 12.38 10.65
CA ASP A 82 14.88 13.06 11.96
C ASP A 82 16.10 14.00 12.00
N ARG A 83 17.23 13.55 11.47
CA ARG A 83 18.50 14.31 11.53
C ARG A 83 18.55 15.48 10.54
N PHE A 84 18.06 15.28 9.32
CA PHE A 84 18.26 16.24 8.22
C PHE A 84 16.97 16.99 7.83
N GLY A 85 15.83 16.59 8.39
CA GLY A 85 14.53 17.23 8.17
C GLY A 85 13.80 16.79 6.90
N VAL A 86 12.54 17.19 6.83
CA VAL A 86 11.61 16.76 5.76
C VAL A 86 12.00 17.34 4.39
N ARG A 87 12.49 18.59 4.35
CA ARG A 87 12.78 19.24 3.06
C ARG A 87 13.87 18.51 2.29
N LEU A 88 15.02 18.27 2.94
CA LEU A 88 16.15 17.61 2.27
C LEU A 88 15.84 16.14 2.00
N VAL A 89 15.51 15.41 3.05
CA VAL A 89 15.32 13.95 2.96
C VAL A 89 14.10 13.62 2.13
N GLY A 90 12.96 14.31 2.34
CA GLY A 90 11.77 14.14 1.51
C GLY A 90 12.01 14.41 0.03
N SER A 91 12.82 15.44 -0.30
CA SER A 91 13.19 15.73 -1.70
C SER A 91 14.04 14.62 -2.33
N ILE A 92 14.99 14.05 -1.58
CA ILE A 92 15.79 12.91 -2.04
C ILE A 92 14.87 11.72 -2.35
N PHE A 93 13.91 11.42 -1.47
CA PHE A 93 13.01 10.29 -1.64
C PHE A 93 11.97 10.50 -2.73
N VAL A 94 11.44 11.72 -2.92
CA VAL A 94 10.62 12.06 -4.09
C VAL A 94 11.46 11.91 -5.37
N GLY A 95 12.73 12.32 -5.35
CA GLY A 95 13.65 12.10 -6.46
C GLY A 95 13.90 10.62 -6.75
N LEU A 96 14.09 9.78 -5.72
CA LEU A 96 14.20 8.32 -5.86
C LEU A 96 12.92 7.69 -6.43
N MET A 97 11.77 8.17 -6.01
CA MET A 97 10.47 7.69 -6.52
C MET A 97 10.32 7.98 -8.02
N VAL A 98 10.63 9.22 -8.45
CA VAL A 98 10.56 9.60 -9.87
C VAL A 98 11.65 8.90 -10.68
N GLY A 99 12.88 8.85 -10.18
CA GLY A 99 14.00 8.17 -10.83
C GLY A 99 13.77 6.67 -10.98
N GLY A 100 13.25 6.02 -9.93
CA GLY A 100 12.86 4.61 -9.96
C GLY A 100 11.76 4.32 -10.99
N ALA A 101 10.71 5.16 -11.03
CA ALA A 101 9.66 5.08 -12.03
C ALA A 101 10.20 5.32 -13.45
N GLY A 102 11.13 6.23 -13.61
CA GLY A 102 11.84 6.47 -14.88
C GLY A 102 12.62 5.25 -15.34
N LEU A 103 13.33 4.57 -14.43
CA LEU A 103 14.02 3.31 -14.75
C LEU A 103 13.07 2.20 -15.16
N VAL A 104 11.92 2.06 -14.49
CA VAL A 104 10.88 1.08 -14.90
C VAL A 104 10.39 1.39 -16.32
N THR A 105 10.02 2.63 -16.56
CA THR A 105 9.53 3.09 -17.87
C THR A 105 10.58 2.88 -18.97
N PHE A 106 11.84 3.19 -18.68
CA PHE A 106 12.96 2.96 -19.60
C PHE A 106 13.17 1.47 -19.88
N ALA A 107 13.17 0.63 -18.84
CA ALA A 107 13.36 -0.82 -18.97
C ALA A 107 12.30 -1.47 -19.88
N ILE A 108 11.05 -1.01 -19.81
CA ILE A 108 9.96 -1.54 -20.64
C ILE A 108 10.07 -1.06 -22.08
N SER A 109 10.60 0.15 -22.34
CA SER A 109 10.61 0.76 -23.68
C SER A 109 11.87 0.49 -24.50
N ALA A 110 12.98 0.10 -23.85
CA ALA A 110 14.30 0.09 -24.50
C ALA A 110 14.58 -1.13 -25.40
N GLY A 111 13.65 -2.09 -25.49
CA GLY A 111 13.83 -3.27 -26.35
C GLY A 111 14.93 -4.23 -25.86
N PHE A 112 15.21 -4.25 -24.57
CA PHE A 112 16.14 -5.21 -23.98
C PHE A 112 15.59 -6.62 -23.99
N GLU A 113 16.49 -7.61 -23.92
CA GLU A 113 16.07 -8.98 -23.59
C GLU A 113 15.23 -9.02 -22.30
N PRO A 114 14.22 -9.91 -22.20
CA PRO A 114 13.26 -9.93 -21.07
C PRO A 114 13.93 -9.95 -19.69
N LYS A 115 15.03 -10.71 -19.53
CA LYS A 115 15.77 -10.78 -18.24
C LYS A 115 16.48 -9.47 -17.90
N THR A 116 17.05 -8.79 -18.87
CA THR A 116 17.72 -7.50 -18.67
C THR A 116 16.69 -6.43 -18.36
N SER A 117 15.61 -6.36 -19.14
CA SER A 117 14.48 -5.48 -18.90
C SER A 117 13.91 -5.68 -17.48
N LEU A 118 13.66 -6.92 -17.08
CA LEU A 118 13.17 -7.26 -15.75
C LEU A 118 14.11 -6.80 -14.63
N THR A 119 15.42 -7.02 -14.81
CA THR A 119 16.42 -6.63 -13.80
C THR A 119 16.45 -5.11 -13.60
N ILE A 120 16.46 -4.34 -14.69
CA ILE A 120 16.45 -2.88 -14.63
C ILE A 120 15.12 -2.38 -14.03
N ALA A 121 13.99 -2.94 -14.45
CA ALA A 121 12.68 -2.60 -13.90
C ALA A 121 12.58 -2.95 -12.41
N TYR A 122 13.14 -4.07 -11.98
CA TYR A 122 13.17 -4.46 -10.57
C TYR A 122 13.96 -3.46 -9.72
N ILE A 123 15.16 -3.05 -10.19
CA ILE A 123 15.95 -2.00 -9.52
C ILE A 123 15.16 -0.68 -9.47
N GLY A 124 14.53 -0.31 -10.58
CA GLY A 124 13.65 0.86 -10.62
C GLY A 124 12.50 0.77 -9.60
N CYS A 125 11.85 -0.38 -9.52
CA CYS A 125 10.77 -0.63 -8.56
C CYS A 125 11.26 -0.59 -7.10
N MET A 126 12.47 -1.08 -6.81
CA MET A 126 13.10 -0.99 -5.49
C MET A 126 13.33 0.46 -5.06
N LEU A 127 13.89 1.29 -5.94
CA LEU A 127 14.12 2.71 -5.67
C LEU A 127 12.81 3.47 -5.52
N PHE A 128 11.84 3.18 -6.39
CA PHE A 128 10.49 3.74 -6.34
C PHE A 128 9.81 3.40 -5.01
N GLY A 129 9.82 2.12 -4.59
CA GLY A 129 9.15 1.68 -3.36
C GLY A 129 9.73 2.33 -2.11
N LEU A 130 11.07 2.36 -1.97
CA LEU A 130 11.71 3.06 -0.87
C LEU A 130 11.39 4.57 -0.88
N GLY A 131 11.42 5.18 -2.06
CA GLY A 131 11.06 6.58 -2.25
C GLY A 131 9.63 6.87 -1.83
N SER A 132 8.69 6.03 -2.23
CA SER A 132 7.26 6.13 -1.92
C SER A 132 6.96 6.05 -0.42
N GLU A 133 7.53 5.07 0.26
CA GLU A 133 7.32 4.86 1.70
C GLU A 133 7.81 6.05 2.53
N ILE A 134 9.01 6.54 2.25
CA ILE A 134 9.58 7.67 3.00
C ILE A 134 8.95 9.00 2.61
N ALA A 135 8.58 9.18 1.35
CA ALA A 135 7.78 10.34 0.93
C ALA A 135 6.46 10.40 1.69
N GLY A 136 5.79 9.26 1.90
CA GLY A 136 4.58 9.16 2.71
C GLY A 136 4.78 9.62 4.16
N VAL A 137 5.86 9.20 4.81
CA VAL A 137 6.22 9.66 6.16
C VAL A 137 6.49 11.17 6.16
N SER A 138 7.21 11.67 5.16
CA SER A 138 7.53 13.09 5.01
C SER A 138 6.26 13.94 4.84
N VAL A 139 5.31 13.48 4.04
CA VAL A 139 4.00 14.13 3.84
C VAL A 139 3.21 14.17 5.14
N THR A 140 3.12 13.06 5.86
CA THR A 140 2.41 12.98 7.14
C THR A 140 2.99 13.95 8.17
N ARG A 141 4.33 14.03 8.29
CA ARG A 141 5.00 15.00 9.18
C ARG A 141 4.74 16.45 8.75
N SER A 142 4.76 16.72 7.46
CA SER A 142 4.48 18.07 6.94
C SER A 142 3.05 18.52 7.25
N ILE A 143 2.07 17.60 7.08
CA ILE A 143 0.68 17.87 7.45
C ILE A 143 0.57 18.15 8.95
N ALA A 144 1.22 17.34 9.79
CA ALA A 144 1.22 17.57 11.24
C ALA A 144 1.80 18.95 11.61
N LYS A 145 2.88 19.38 10.95
CA LYS A 145 3.51 20.71 11.16
C LYS A 145 2.57 21.85 10.74
N TRP A 146 1.99 21.77 9.54
CA TRP A 146 1.20 22.87 8.96
C TRP A 146 -0.22 22.98 9.53
N PHE A 147 -0.81 21.85 9.93
CA PHE A 147 -2.18 21.76 10.43
C PHE A 147 -2.27 21.62 11.97
N LYS A 148 -1.16 21.75 12.71
CA LYS A 148 -1.15 21.67 14.18
C LYS A 148 -2.13 22.70 14.78
N GLY A 149 -3.14 22.19 15.50
CA GLY A 149 -4.19 23.02 16.11
C GLY A 149 -5.33 23.46 15.20
N ARG A 150 -5.35 23.03 13.94
CA ARG A 150 -6.41 23.34 12.95
C ARG A 150 -6.61 22.18 11.99
N ASN A 151 -7.81 21.60 11.95
CA ASN A 151 -8.25 20.63 10.92
C ASN A 151 -7.26 19.49 10.60
N MET A 152 -6.37 19.13 11.55
CA MET A 152 -5.30 18.13 11.32
C MET A 152 -5.89 16.77 10.95
N ALA A 153 -6.95 16.33 11.64
CA ALA A 153 -7.63 15.06 11.35
C ALA A 153 -8.21 15.05 9.93
N LEU A 154 -8.81 16.16 9.48
CA LEU A 154 -9.34 16.29 8.13
C LEU A 154 -8.21 16.22 7.08
N ALA A 155 -7.11 16.93 7.31
CA ALA A 155 -5.96 16.93 6.38
C ALA A 155 -5.32 15.53 6.27
N MET A 156 -5.15 14.83 7.41
CA MET A 156 -4.66 13.44 7.43
C MET A 156 -5.63 12.48 6.72
N GLY A 157 -6.94 12.63 6.95
CA GLY A 157 -7.96 11.83 6.29
C GLY A 157 -7.98 12.04 4.77
N LEU A 158 -7.87 13.31 4.32
CA LEU A 158 -7.79 13.64 2.89
C LEU A 158 -6.52 13.05 2.23
N GLN A 159 -5.37 13.10 2.90
CA GLN A 159 -4.14 12.46 2.41
C GLN A 159 -4.38 10.98 2.08
N LEU A 160 -4.95 10.24 3.04
CA LEU A 160 -5.20 8.81 2.87
C LEU A 160 -6.25 8.53 1.78
N ALA A 161 -7.33 9.30 1.75
CA ALA A 161 -8.38 9.16 0.75
C ALA A 161 -7.84 9.41 -0.67
N ILE A 162 -7.07 10.49 -0.87
CA ILE A 162 -6.49 10.84 -2.17
C ILE A 162 -5.45 9.80 -2.62
N ALA A 163 -4.64 9.26 -1.71
CA ALA A 163 -3.73 8.17 -2.02
C ALA A 163 -4.51 6.92 -2.49
N ARG A 164 -5.59 6.53 -1.80
CA ARG A 164 -6.45 5.40 -2.21
C ARG A 164 -7.16 5.67 -3.53
N PHE A 165 -7.54 6.92 -3.78
CA PHE A 165 -8.10 7.34 -5.07
C PHE A 165 -7.07 7.19 -6.20
N GLY A 166 -5.78 7.40 -5.95
CA GLY A 166 -4.69 7.10 -6.90
C GLY A 166 -4.68 5.63 -7.33
N THR A 167 -4.75 4.70 -6.36
CA THR A 167 -4.90 3.26 -6.65
C THR A 167 -6.13 2.95 -7.50
N ALA A 168 -7.31 3.46 -7.09
CA ALA A 168 -8.55 3.20 -7.82
C ALA A 168 -8.49 3.71 -9.26
N THR A 169 -7.96 4.92 -9.44
CA THR A 169 -7.80 5.55 -10.75
C THR A 169 -6.85 4.76 -11.65
N ALA A 170 -5.72 4.29 -11.11
CA ALA A 170 -4.76 3.46 -11.85
C ALA A 170 -5.41 2.17 -12.36
N ILE A 171 -6.12 1.46 -11.49
CA ILE A 171 -6.80 0.22 -11.83
C ILE A 171 -7.86 0.45 -12.93
N LEU A 172 -8.65 1.52 -12.83
CA LEU A 172 -9.72 1.82 -13.79
C LEU A 172 -9.19 2.30 -15.14
N ILE A 173 -8.15 3.12 -15.15
CA ILE A 173 -7.66 3.76 -16.37
C ILE A 173 -6.74 2.83 -17.18
N ALA A 174 -5.97 1.94 -16.54
CA ALA A 174 -4.98 1.14 -17.24
C ALA A 174 -5.55 0.28 -18.39
N PRO A 175 -6.69 -0.43 -18.26
CA PRO A 175 -7.29 -1.17 -19.38
C PRO A 175 -7.89 -0.26 -20.47
N MET A 176 -8.24 0.99 -20.14
CA MET A 176 -8.69 1.96 -21.14
C MET A 176 -7.52 2.45 -22.00
N ILE A 177 -6.31 2.48 -21.45
CA ILE A 177 -5.07 2.89 -22.12
C ILE A 177 -4.51 1.73 -22.95
N VAL A 178 -4.48 0.52 -22.36
CA VAL A 178 -4.03 -0.71 -23.03
C VAL A 178 -5.26 -1.57 -23.27
N LYS A 179 -5.86 -1.38 -24.44
CA LYS A 179 -7.05 -2.14 -24.84
C LYS A 179 -6.72 -3.62 -24.92
N GLN A 180 -7.62 -4.45 -24.40
CA GLN A 180 -7.51 -5.90 -24.53
C GLN A 180 -7.58 -6.28 -26.01
N LYS A 181 -6.66 -7.15 -26.41
CA LYS A 181 -6.57 -7.71 -27.75
C LYS A 181 -7.12 -9.15 -27.75
N ALA A 182 -7.50 -9.63 -28.94
CA ALA A 182 -7.87 -11.03 -29.08
C ALA A 182 -6.66 -11.95 -28.86
N LEU A 183 -6.93 -13.19 -28.50
CA LEU A 183 -5.86 -14.20 -28.34
C LEU A 183 -5.12 -14.38 -29.66
N GLY A 184 -3.80 -14.29 -29.63
CA GLY A 184 -2.94 -14.34 -30.81
C GLY A 184 -2.52 -12.97 -31.36
N GLU A 185 -3.13 -11.89 -30.89
CA GLU A 185 -2.70 -10.53 -31.24
C GLU A 185 -1.55 -10.08 -30.36
N PHE A 186 -0.56 -9.41 -30.97
CA PHE A 186 0.69 -9.06 -30.34
C PHE A 186 0.65 -7.66 -29.70
N TYR A 187 1.13 -7.55 -28.44
CA TYR A 187 1.30 -6.28 -27.75
C TYR A 187 2.71 -5.75 -27.90
N THR A 188 2.85 -4.55 -28.43
CA THR A 188 4.14 -3.87 -28.60
C THR A 188 4.67 -3.30 -27.28
N LEU A 189 6.00 -3.04 -27.20
CA LEU A 189 6.60 -2.35 -26.07
C LEU A 189 5.97 -0.98 -25.84
N ALA A 190 5.66 -0.25 -26.90
CA ALA A 190 5.03 1.06 -26.81
C ALA A 190 3.63 1.00 -26.17
N GLU A 191 2.84 -0.03 -26.49
CA GLU A 191 1.52 -0.23 -25.88
C GLU A 191 1.64 -0.62 -24.41
N THR A 192 2.50 -1.58 -24.10
CA THR A 192 2.72 -2.08 -22.73
C THR A 192 3.28 -0.99 -21.81
N ASN A 193 4.08 -0.05 -22.35
CA ASN A 193 4.71 1.02 -21.59
C ASN A 193 3.80 2.23 -21.34
N LYS A 194 2.67 2.37 -22.05
CA LYS A 194 1.77 3.54 -21.89
C LYS A 194 1.37 3.80 -20.44
N PRO A 195 0.94 2.82 -19.62
CA PRO A 195 0.58 3.06 -18.23
C PRO A 195 1.76 3.58 -17.40
N ALA A 196 2.98 3.05 -17.63
CA ALA A 196 4.19 3.50 -16.96
C ALA A 196 4.55 4.95 -17.33
N LEU A 197 4.44 5.31 -18.61
CA LEU A 197 4.67 6.68 -19.07
C LEU A 197 3.69 7.67 -18.45
N ILE A 198 2.40 7.33 -18.40
CA ILE A 198 1.39 8.17 -17.77
C ILE A 198 1.66 8.29 -16.27
N GLY A 199 1.96 7.18 -15.60
CA GLY A 199 2.30 7.18 -14.18
C GLY A 199 3.54 8.03 -13.89
N LEU A 200 4.57 7.95 -14.71
CA LEU A 200 5.77 8.79 -14.62
C LEU A 200 5.45 10.28 -14.82
N ALA A 201 4.58 10.62 -15.78
CA ALA A 201 4.16 11.99 -15.99
C ALA A 201 3.39 12.55 -14.76
N VAL A 202 2.50 11.76 -14.18
CA VAL A 202 1.78 12.13 -12.95
C VAL A 202 2.75 12.29 -11.77
N LEU A 203 3.75 11.42 -11.65
CA LEU A 203 4.82 11.54 -10.65
C LEU A 203 5.67 12.79 -10.85
N ALA A 204 5.99 13.17 -12.10
CA ALA A 204 6.71 14.40 -12.39
C ALA A 204 5.93 15.63 -11.94
N VAL A 205 4.61 15.66 -12.19
CA VAL A 205 3.73 16.72 -11.66
C VAL A 205 3.76 16.73 -10.12
N GLY A 206 3.70 15.56 -9.49
CA GLY A 206 3.85 15.42 -8.03
C GLY A 206 5.17 15.99 -7.52
N ALA A 207 6.27 15.71 -8.20
CA ALA A 207 7.60 16.22 -7.82
C ALA A 207 7.70 17.76 -7.96
N ILE A 208 7.09 18.35 -8.98
CA ILE A 208 7.01 19.80 -9.14
C ILE A 208 6.23 20.42 -7.98
N LEU A 209 5.08 19.83 -7.61
CA LEU A 209 4.29 20.33 -6.48
C LEU A 209 5.03 20.13 -5.14
N TRP A 210 5.78 19.03 -4.99
CA TRP A 210 6.68 18.86 -3.85
C TRP A 210 7.71 19.99 -3.76
N ALA A 211 8.33 20.39 -4.87
CA ALA A 211 9.28 21.51 -4.89
C ALA A 211 8.63 22.85 -4.48
N VAL A 212 7.38 23.09 -4.90
CA VAL A 212 6.57 24.24 -4.45
C VAL A 212 6.35 24.17 -2.93
N PHE A 213 5.96 23.00 -2.40
CA PHE A 213 5.84 22.80 -0.97
C PHE A 213 7.13 23.12 -0.23
N VAL A 214 8.27 22.61 -0.69
CA VAL A 214 9.59 22.86 -0.07
C VAL A 214 9.91 24.35 0.00
N ALA A 215 9.61 25.11 -1.06
CA ALA A 215 9.79 26.57 -1.08
C ALA A 215 8.87 27.28 -0.08
N MET A 216 7.60 26.85 0.02
CA MET A 216 6.65 27.42 0.98
C MET A 216 7.05 27.09 2.43
N ASP A 217 7.48 25.85 2.70
CA ASP A 217 7.90 25.40 4.02
C ASP A 217 9.19 26.12 4.49
N ALA A 218 10.14 26.34 3.58
CA ALA A 218 11.34 27.11 3.86
C ALA A 218 11.04 28.57 4.21
N ARG A 219 10.04 29.16 3.54
CA ARG A 219 9.57 30.52 3.86
C ARG A 219 8.86 30.57 5.20
N PHE A 220 8.00 29.58 5.50
CA PHE A 220 7.31 29.46 6.77
C PHE A 220 8.31 29.42 7.95
N ASP A 221 9.37 28.60 7.85
CA ASP A 221 10.37 28.48 8.90
C ASP A 221 11.17 29.80 9.10
N LYS A 222 11.46 30.54 8.03
CA LYS A 222 12.09 31.85 8.13
C LYS A 222 11.20 32.88 8.84
N GLU A 223 9.88 32.81 8.63
CA GLU A 223 8.90 33.72 9.23
C GLU A 223 8.68 33.42 10.71
N THR A 224 8.72 32.15 11.10
CA THR A 224 8.38 31.67 12.45
C THR A 224 9.59 31.39 13.34
N GLY A 225 10.80 31.37 12.77
CA GLY A 225 12.03 30.97 13.49
C GLY A 225 12.06 29.47 13.85
N THR A 226 11.21 28.67 13.23
CA THR A 226 11.18 27.22 13.45
C THR A 226 12.22 26.50 12.60
N THR A 227 12.59 25.29 12.99
CA THR A 227 13.49 24.44 12.23
C THR A 227 12.76 23.20 11.72
N ASP A 228 13.22 22.69 10.59
CA ASP A 228 12.72 21.46 9.97
C ASP A 228 13.23 20.19 10.69
N LYS A 229 14.19 20.37 11.59
CA LYS A 229 14.79 19.28 12.36
C LYS A 229 13.97 19.01 13.62
N VAL A 230 13.77 17.75 13.93
CA VAL A 230 13.15 17.32 15.18
C VAL A 230 14.28 17.24 16.22
N GLU A 231 14.23 18.10 17.24
CA GLU A 231 15.06 17.92 18.45
C GLU A 231 14.46 16.72 19.23
N THR A 232 14.97 15.54 18.94
CA THR A 232 14.62 14.34 19.70
C THR A 232 15.42 14.37 21.01
N ALA A 233 14.73 14.37 22.15
CA ALA A 233 15.38 14.23 23.43
C ALA A 233 16.28 12.99 23.46
N GLU A 234 17.41 13.02 24.16
CA GLU A 234 18.35 11.87 24.19
C GLU A 234 17.71 10.58 24.68
N GLU A 235 16.65 10.69 25.49
CA GLU A 235 15.88 9.58 26.02
C GLU A 235 14.98 8.90 24.97
N ASP A 236 14.62 9.62 23.89
CA ASP A 236 13.75 9.14 22.81
C ASP A 236 14.53 8.66 21.58
N LYS A 237 15.88 8.68 21.63
CA LYS A 237 16.71 8.16 20.54
C LYS A 237 16.53 6.64 20.45
N PHE A 238 16.28 6.18 19.22
CA PHE A 238 16.21 4.76 18.88
C PHE A 238 17.45 3.99 19.43
N ARG A 239 17.18 2.92 20.20
CA ARG A 239 18.20 2.02 20.71
C ARG A 239 17.94 0.61 20.20
N ILE A 240 18.98 -0.08 19.74
CA ILE A 240 18.86 -1.48 19.27
C ILE A 240 18.28 -2.40 20.35
N THR A 241 18.54 -2.10 21.64
CA THR A 241 17.96 -2.83 22.77
C THR A 241 16.44 -2.73 22.85
N ASP A 242 15.83 -1.68 22.29
CA ASP A 242 14.39 -1.48 22.32
C ASP A 242 13.69 -2.41 21.31
N ILE A 243 14.38 -2.82 20.25
CA ILE A 243 13.92 -3.85 19.31
C ILE A 243 13.58 -5.13 20.07
N TRP A 244 14.52 -5.61 20.89
CA TRP A 244 14.31 -6.85 21.65
C TRP A 244 13.19 -6.76 22.68
N LYS A 245 13.03 -5.59 23.33
CA LYS A 245 11.91 -5.36 24.27
C LYS A 245 10.57 -5.43 23.56
N VAL A 246 10.47 -4.82 22.38
CA VAL A 246 9.23 -4.83 21.59
C VAL A 246 8.94 -6.23 21.03
N LEU A 247 9.94 -6.92 20.46
CA LEU A 247 9.81 -8.28 19.93
C LEU A 247 9.54 -9.33 21.01
N SER A 248 9.94 -9.08 22.26
CA SER A 248 9.64 -9.97 23.39
C SER A 248 8.18 -9.88 23.86
N ASN A 249 7.40 -8.91 23.38
CA ASN A 249 5.99 -8.79 23.72
C ASN A 249 5.13 -9.69 22.79
N PRO A 250 4.51 -10.77 23.31
CA PRO A 250 3.77 -11.70 22.47
C PRO A 250 2.55 -11.05 21.79
N ARG A 251 1.93 -10.04 22.39
CA ARG A 251 0.79 -9.34 21.82
C ARG A 251 1.21 -8.44 20.65
N PHE A 252 2.39 -7.85 20.77
CA PHE A 252 3.01 -7.12 19.65
C PHE A 252 3.26 -8.07 18.47
N LEU A 253 3.83 -9.26 18.72
CA LEU A 253 4.04 -10.26 17.68
C LEU A 253 2.72 -10.69 17.02
N MET A 254 1.65 -10.87 17.80
CA MET A 254 0.33 -11.18 17.26
C MET A 254 -0.16 -10.05 16.33
N ILE A 255 -0.01 -8.78 16.71
CA ILE A 255 -0.38 -7.64 15.85
C ILE A 255 0.49 -7.60 14.59
N ALA A 256 1.79 -7.83 14.68
CA ALA A 256 2.68 -7.83 13.53
C ALA A 256 2.34 -8.97 12.54
N ILE A 257 2.07 -10.19 13.04
CA ILE A 257 1.65 -11.32 12.23
C ILE A 257 0.26 -11.07 11.61
N LEU A 258 -0.69 -10.55 12.38
CA LEU A 258 -2.01 -10.16 11.86
C LEU A 258 -1.85 -9.14 10.75
N CYS A 259 -1.01 -8.13 10.95
CA CYS A 259 -0.74 -7.09 9.95
C CYS A 259 -0.25 -7.69 8.64
N VAL A 260 0.85 -8.45 8.65
CA VAL A 260 1.43 -8.99 7.41
C VAL A 260 0.47 -9.93 6.69
N THR A 261 -0.16 -10.86 7.40
CA THR A 261 -1.05 -11.86 6.80
C THR A 261 -2.30 -11.20 6.22
N PHE A 262 -2.92 -10.30 6.96
CA PHE A 262 -4.10 -9.57 6.54
C PHE A 262 -3.83 -8.65 5.34
N TYR A 263 -2.77 -7.81 5.40
CA TYR A 263 -2.46 -6.90 4.29
C TYR A 263 -2.06 -7.65 3.02
N CYS A 264 -1.37 -8.79 3.13
CA CYS A 264 -1.04 -9.62 1.97
C CYS A 264 -2.28 -10.19 1.28
N CYS A 265 -3.31 -10.60 2.05
CA CYS A 265 -4.57 -11.07 1.50
C CYS A 265 -5.27 -10.03 0.61
N VAL A 266 -5.10 -8.74 0.88
CA VAL A 266 -5.82 -7.69 0.15
C VAL A 266 -4.93 -7.01 -0.89
N ILE A 267 -3.78 -6.48 -0.46
CA ILE A 267 -2.94 -5.66 -1.34
C ILE A 267 -2.28 -6.51 -2.42
N ARG A 268 -1.82 -7.73 -2.08
CA ARG A 268 -1.17 -8.62 -3.06
C ARG A 268 -2.18 -9.37 -3.91
N PHE A 269 -3.34 -9.72 -3.36
CA PHE A 269 -4.46 -10.18 -4.16
C PHE A 269 -4.81 -9.18 -5.28
N LYS A 270 -4.89 -7.89 -4.98
CA LYS A 270 -5.23 -6.84 -5.95
C LYS A 270 -4.29 -6.83 -7.18
N LYS A 271 -3.01 -7.21 -7.03
CA LYS A 271 -2.05 -7.29 -8.14
C LYS A 271 -2.38 -8.40 -9.15
N PHE A 272 -3.07 -9.45 -8.72
CA PHE A 272 -3.44 -10.62 -9.55
C PHE A 272 -4.95 -10.79 -9.71
N GLY A 273 -5.74 -9.91 -9.11
CA GLY A 273 -7.18 -10.11 -8.95
C GLY A 273 -7.95 -10.21 -10.27
N VAL A 274 -7.54 -9.49 -11.32
CA VAL A 274 -8.14 -9.66 -12.66
C VAL A 274 -7.91 -11.08 -13.15
N SER A 275 -6.67 -11.55 -13.11
CA SER A 275 -6.29 -12.91 -13.56
C SER A 275 -6.91 -14.03 -12.75
N ILE A 276 -7.43 -13.72 -11.56
CA ILE A 276 -8.17 -14.64 -10.71
C ILE A 276 -9.68 -14.59 -11.02
N LEU A 277 -10.26 -13.38 -11.07
CA LEU A 277 -11.71 -13.23 -11.18
C LEU A 277 -12.25 -13.59 -12.58
N LEU A 278 -11.51 -13.26 -13.64
CA LEU A 278 -11.93 -13.53 -15.02
C LEU A 278 -12.23 -15.02 -15.26
N PRO A 279 -11.27 -15.96 -15.06
CA PRO A 279 -11.51 -17.37 -15.35
C PRO A 279 -12.48 -18.03 -14.38
N LEU A 280 -12.55 -17.59 -13.12
CA LEU A 280 -13.41 -18.24 -12.11
C LEU A 280 -14.87 -17.85 -12.26
N PHE A 281 -15.19 -16.60 -12.59
CA PHE A 281 -16.58 -16.13 -12.55
C PHE A 281 -17.15 -15.72 -13.91
N GLY A 282 -16.37 -15.82 -14.98
CA GLY A 282 -16.81 -15.43 -16.31
C GLY A 282 -17.17 -13.94 -16.45
N VAL A 283 -16.64 -13.12 -15.57
CA VAL A 283 -16.76 -11.65 -15.68
C VAL A 283 -15.87 -11.14 -16.80
N ASN A 284 -16.25 -10.08 -17.48
CA ASN A 284 -15.38 -9.43 -18.46
C ASN A 284 -14.33 -8.55 -17.75
N LEU A 285 -13.32 -8.09 -18.52
CA LEU A 285 -12.22 -7.26 -17.99
C LEU A 285 -12.73 -5.98 -17.31
N ASP A 286 -13.71 -5.31 -17.90
CA ASP A 286 -14.26 -4.06 -17.36
C ASP A 286 -14.88 -4.27 -15.97
N ILE A 287 -15.69 -5.35 -15.83
CA ILE A 287 -16.30 -5.70 -14.55
C ILE A 287 -15.24 -6.08 -13.53
N ALA A 288 -14.28 -6.95 -13.87
CA ALA A 288 -13.20 -7.34 -12.97
C ALA A 288 -12.39 -6.14 -12.49
N THR A 289 -12.10 -5.22 -13.40
CA THR A 289 -11.37 -3.97 -13.12
C THR A 289 -12.17 -3.06 -12.17
N VAL A 290 -13.46 -2.86 -12.43
CA VAL A 290 -14.32 -2.08 -11.52
C VAL A 290 -14.41 -2.72 -10.15
N LEU A 291 -14.56 -4.04 -10.06
CA LEU A 291 -14.59 -4.75 -8.79
C LEU A 291 -13.31 -4.53 -7.98
N LEU A 292 -12.13 -4.66 -8.61
CA LEU A 292 -10.87 -4.40 -7.92
C LEU A 292 -10.72 -2.95 -7.47
N ALA A 293 -11.16 -2.00 -8.28
CA ALA A 293 -11.15 -0.58 -7.93
C ALA A 293 -12.10 -0.26 -6.76
N MET A 294 -13.16 -1.05 -6.55
CA MET A 294 -14.04 -0.89 -5.40
C MET A 294 -13.34 -1.14 -4.07
N ILE A 295 -12.29 -1.97 -4.01
CA ILE A 295 -11.55 -2.24 -2.77
C ILE A 295 -11.01 -0.94 -2.13
N PRO A 296 -10.22 -0.09 -2.83
CA PRO A 296 -9.80 1.18 -2.26
C PRO A 296 -10.97 2.16 -2.02
N PHE A 297 -12.03 2.14 -2.83
CA PHE A 297 -13.23 2.98 -2.57
C PHE A 297 -13.92 2.59 -1.27
N PHE A 298 -14.04 1.30 -0.96
CA PHE A 298 -14.55 0.85 0.33
C PHE A 298 -13.71 1.39 1.49
N THR A 299 -12.38 1.45 1.36
CA THR A 299 -11.55 2.00 2.44
C THR A 299 -11.75 3.49 2.63
N ILE A 300 -11.94 4.26 1.57
CA ILE A 300 -12.23 5.71 1.67
C ILE A 300 -13.52 5.93 2.46
N LEU A 301 -14.55 5.14 2.17
CA LEU A 301 -15.88 5.28 2.77
C LEU A 301 -15.96 4.68 4.19
N PHE A 302 -15.52 3.44 4.34
CA PHE A 302 -15.78 2.67 5.57
C PHE A 302 -14.70 2.84 6.64
N THR A 303 -13.45 3.20 6.31
CA THR A 303 -12.41 3.35 7.33
C THR A 303 -12.76 4.43 8.36
N PRO A 304 -13.24 5.65 7.99
CA PRO A 304 -13.68 6.63 8.98
C PRO A 304 -14.89 6.16 9.80
N LEU A 305 -15.84 5.46 9.18
CA LEU A 305 -17.03 4.94 9.85
C LEU A 305 -16.66 3.87 10.88
N PHE A 306 -15.80 2.93 10.52
CA PHE A 306 -15.34 1.90 11.43
C PHE A 306 -14.39 2.44 12.50
N GLY A 307 -13.56 3.45 12.18
CA GLY A 307 -12.78 4.17 13.20
C GLY A 307 -13.70 4.75 14.28
N ALA A 308 -14.71 5.52 13.88
CA ALA A 308 -15.68 6.08 14.81
C ALA A 308 -16.47 5.00 15.58
N LEU A 309 -16.78 3.87 14.94
CA LEU A 309 -17.43 2.74 15.59
C LEU A 309 -16.54 2.12 16.68
N VAL A 310 -15.28 1.86 16.35
CA VAL A 310 -14.30 1.30 17.30
C VAL A 310 -14.06 2.25 18.47
N ASP A 311 -13.93 3.54 18.20
CA ASP A 311 -13.72 4.55 19.24
C ASP A 311 -14.93 4.61 20.20
N LYS A 312 -16.15 4.53 19.66
CA LYS A 312 -17.38 4.62 20.47
C LYS A 312 -17.71 3.35 21.23
N VAL A 313 -17.56 2.18 20.59
CA VAL A 313 -18.00 0.88 21.14
C VAL A 313 -16.88 0.17 21.87
N GLY A 314 -15.62 0.47 21.54
CA GLY A 314 -14.47 -0.32 21.95
C GLY A 314 -14.44 -1.66 21.22
N LYS A 315 -14.06 -2.73 21.94
CA LYS A 315 -14.00 -4.12 21.45
C LYS A 315 -13.10 -4.28 20.22
N ALA A 316 -11.95 -3.57 20.20
CA ALA A 316 -11.05 -3.52 19.05
C ALA A 316 -10.62 -4.92 18.60
N THR A 317 -10.31 -5.82 19.53
CA THR A 317 -9.88 -7.19 19.20
C THR A 317 -11.00 -8.02 18.55
N MET A 318 -12.26 -7.81 18.95
CA MET A 318 -13.42 -8.45 18.32
C MET A 318 -13.59 -7.96 16.87
N TRP A 319 -13.44 -6.65 16.61
CA TRP A 319 -13.52 -6.10 15.26
C TRP A 319 -12.40 -6.59 14.35
N MET A 320 -11.20 -6.84 14.89
CA MET A 320 -10.11 -7.50 14.14
C MET A 320 -10.50 -8.92 13.73
N VAL A 321 -11.13 -9.70 14.62
CA VAL A 321 -11.62 -11.05 14.30
C VAL A 321 -12.70 -10.99 13.20
N VAL A 322 -13.69 -10.10 13.35
CA VAL A 322 -14.76 -9.94 12.36
C VAL A 322 -14.17 -9.56 10.99
N GLY A 323 -13.29 -8.59 10.94
CA GLY A 323 -12.68 -8.15 9.68
C GLY A 323 -11.79 -9.22 9.03
N ALA A 324 -11.00 -9.96 9.82
CA ALA A 324 -10.21 -11.10 9.33
C ALA A 324 -11.12 -12.23 8.81
N ALA A 325 -12.25 -12.48 9.49
CA ALA A 325 -13.24 -13.46 9.04
C ALA A 325 -13.88 -13.06 7.71
N LEU A 326 -14.21 -11.77 7.52
CA LEU A 326 -14.75 -11.27 6.25
C LEU A 326 -13.76 -11.48 5.10
N VAL A 327 -12.47 -11.17 5.32
CA VAL A 327 -11.42 -11.37 4.31
C VAL A 327 -11.23 -12.85 4.00
N LEU A 328 -11.16 -13.72 5.00
CA LEU A 328 -11.06 -15.15 4.76
C LEU A 328 -12.29 -15.68 4.02
N THR A 329 -13.50 -15.27 4.41
CA THR A 329 -14.74 -15.67 3.74
C THR A 329 -14.75 -15.23 2.28
N SER A 330 -14.22 -14.04 1.96
CA SER A 330 -14.06 -13.58 0.58
C SER A 330 -13.22 -14.56 -0.24
N HIS A 331 -12.03 -14.94 0.23
CA HIS A 331 -11.16 -15.89 -0.46
C HIS A 331 -11.74 -17.30 -0.56
N LEU A 332 -12.49 -17.73 0.46
CA LEU A 332 -13.24 -19.01 0.39
C LEU A 332 -14.33 -18.96 -0.68
N ILE A 333 -15.06 -17.85 -0.80
CA ILE A 333 -16.05 -17.67 -1.87
C ILE A 333 -15.37 -17.69 -3.24
N ILE A 334 -14.26 -16.94 -3.41
CA ILE A 334 -13.53 -16.91 -4.69
C ILE A 334 -13.09 -18.33 -5.10
N THR A 335 -12.67 -19.15 -4.15
CA THR A 335 -12.12 -20.49 -4.42
C THR A 335 -13.19 -21.55 -4.64
N PHE A 336 -14.25 -21.56 -3.84
CA PHE A 336 -15.18 -22.68 -3.75
C PHE A 336 -16.59 -22.39 -4.30
N ALA A 337 -16.90 -21.14 -4.65
CA ALA A 337 -18.19 -20.82 -5.25
C ALA A 337 -18.30 -21.42 -6.68
N PRO A 338 -19.53 -21.65 -7.16
CA PRO A 338 -19.77 -22.12 -8.51
C PRO A 338 -19.10 -21.23 -9.56
N GLN A 339 -18.33 -21.84 -10.48
CA GLN A 339 -17.65 -21.14 -11.56
C GLN A 339 -18.65 -20.57 -12.57
N GLY A 340 -18.27 -19.47 -13.24
CA GLY A 340 -19.10 -18.83 -14.25
C GLY A 340 -20.28 -18.02 -13.71
N VAL A 341 -20.38 -17.81 -12.39
CA VAL A 341 -21.46 -17.04 -11.76
C VAL A 341 -20.93 -15.71 -11.21
N PRO A 342 -21.10 -14.57 -11.94
CA PRO A 342 -20.54 -13.26 -11.57
C PRO A 342 -20.94 -12.78 -10.18
N MET A 343 -22.14 -13.13 -9.69
CA MET A 343 -22.63 -12.67 -8.38
C MET A 343 -21.66 -12.96 -7.23
N TYR A 344 -20.96 -14.10 -7.26
CA TYR A 344 -20.01 -14.45 -6.22
C TYR A 344 -18.76 -13.54 -6.24
N ALA A 345 -18.33 -13.03 -7.40
CA ALA A 345 -17.28 -12.03 -7.47
C ALA A 345 -17.70 -10.72 -6.77
N TYR A 346 -18.92 -10.24 -6.99
CA TYR A 346 -19.43 -9.04 -6.33
C TYR A 346 -19.48 -9.21 -4.80
N ILE A 347 -20.00 -10.34 -4.32
CA ILE A 347 -20.08 -10.62 -2.87
C ILE A 347 -18.69 -10.70 -2.27
N ALA A 348 -17.78 -11.45 -2.90
CA ALA A 348 -16.43 -11.64 -2.40
C ALA A 348 -15.68 -10.31 -2.29
N ILE A 349 -15.67 -9.48 -3.34
CA ILE A 349 -14.99 -8.19 -3.33
C ILE A 349 -15.61 -7.20 -2.34
N ALA A 350 -16.94 -7.24 -2.15
CA ALA A 350 -17.58 -6.42 -1.11
C ALA A 350 -17.11 -6.83 0.29
N LEU A 351 -17.08 -8.13 0.61
CA LEU A 351 -16.57 -8.64 1.88
C LEU A 351 -15.09 -8.30 2.08
N LEU A 352 -14.28 -8.41 1.02
CA LEU A 352 -12.87 -8.08 1.05
C LEU A 352 -12.64 -6.60 1.37
N GLY A 353 -13.38 -5.71 0.71
CA GLY A 353 -13.26 -4.26 0.91
C GLY A 353 -13.75 -3.80 2.29
N ILE A 354 -14.84 -4.38 2.79
CA ILE A 354 -15.36 -4.10 4.15
C ILE A 354 -14.34 -4.58 5.20
N GLY A 355 -13.85 -5.83 5.08
CA GLY A 355 -12.83 -6.37 5.98
C GLY A 355 -11.55 -5.55 5.95
N TYR A 356 -11.13 -5.11 4.76
CA TYR A 356 -9.95 -4.26 4.57
C TYR A 356 -10.07 -2.89 5.24
N SER A 357 -11.26 -2.38 5.40
CA SER A 357 -11.51 -1.14 6.12
C SER A 357 -11.57 -1.33 7.64
N LEU A 358 -12.12 -2.47 8.08
CA LEU A 358 -12.42 -2.73 9.50
C LEU A 358 -11.16 -3.06 10.32
N VAL A 359 -10.31 -3.99 9.84
CA VAL A 359 -9.13 -4.43 10.61
C VAL A 359 -8.16 -3.30 10.90
N PRO A 360 -7.71 -2.46 9.93
CA PRO A 360 -6.81 -1.36 10.22
C PRO A 360 -7.38 -0.34 11.20
N SER A 361 -8.70 -0.08 11.14
CA SER A 361 -9.38 0.85 12.05
C SER A 361 -9.32 0.41 13.52
N ALA A 362 -9.21 -0.90 13.77
CA ALA A 362 -9.09 -1.46 15.11
C ALA A 362 -7.63 -1.75 15.51
N MET A 363 -6.80 -2.22 14.56
CA MET A 363 -5.46 -2.72 14.81
C MET A 363 -4.46 -1.59 15.13
N TRP A 364 -4.41 -0.54 14.30
CA TRP A 364 -3.44 0.53 14.49
C TRP A 364 -3.60 1.29 15.81
N PRO A 365 -4.82 1.65 16.25
CA PRO A 365 -5.04 2.27 17.55
C PRO A 365 -4.75 1.35 18.75
N SER A 366 -4.65 0.03 18.54
CA SER A 366 -4.33 -0.93 19.60
C SER A 366 -2.84 -0.98 19.94
N VAL A 367 -1.95 -0.56 19.03
CA VAL A 367 -0.49 -0.62 19.25
C VAL A 367 -0.06 0.24 20.46
N PRO A 368 -0.50 1.52 20.60
CA PRO A 368 -0.13 2.33 21.76
C PRO A 368 -0.66 1.81 23.11
N LYS A 369 -1.66 0.93 23.10
CA LYS A 369 -2.20 0.32 24.32
C LYS A 369 -1.33 -0.81 24.87
N ILE A 370 -0.45 -1.38 24.03
CA ILE A 370 0.42 -2.53 24.41
C ILE A 370 1.91 -2.20 24.46
N ILE A 371 2.31 -1.10 23.83
CA ILE A 371 3.71 -0.66 23.75
C ILE A 371 3.84 0.72 24.41
N PRO A 372 4.80 0.89 25.33
CA PRO A 372 5.07 2.19 25.93
C PRO A 372 5.34 3.29 24.88
N GLU A 373 4.90 4.51 25.14
CA GLU A 373 4.97 5.65 24.23
C GLU A 373 6.39 5.86 23.65
N LYS A 374 7.42 5.78 24.50
CA LYS A 374 8.83 5.88 24.10
C LYS A 374 9.29 4.87 23.06
N ASN A 375 8.60 3.73 22.92
CA ASN A 375 8.97 2.64 22.00
C ASN A 375 8.01 2.53 20.80
N LEU A 376 7.04 3.45 20.66
CA LEU A 376 6.03 3.38 19.59
C LEU A 376 6.65 3.49 18.19
N GLY A 377 7.63 4.38 18.01
CA GLY A 377 8.33 4.52 16.74
C GLY A 377 9.01 3.22 16.30
N THR A 378 9.69 2.56 17.23
CA THR A 378 10.30 1.24 17.00
C THR A 378 9.24 0.18 16.68
N ALA A 379 8.12 0.18 17.43
CA ALA A 379 7.04 -0.78 17.22
C ALA A 379 6.42 -0.64 15.83
N TYR A 380 6.05 0.56 15.42
CA TYR A 380 5.50 0.79 14.07
C TYR A 380 6.51 0.41 12.98
N SER A 381 7.79 0.75 13.13
CA SER A 381 8.83 0.38 12.16
C SER A 381 8.97 -1.13 12.04
N LEU A 382 8.89 -1.88 13.14
CA LEU A 382 8.95 -3.33 13.14
C LEU A 382 7.69 -3.97 12.51
N ILE A 383 6.49 -3.42 12.76
CA ILE A 383 5.27 -3.89 12.10
C ILE A 383 5.39 -3.71 10.58
N TYR A 384 5.82 -2.54 10.12
CA TYR A 384 6.04 -2.29 8.70
C TYR A 384 7.13 -3.18 8.11
N TRP A 385 8.20 -3.44 8.86
CA TRP A 385 9.26 -4.36 8.44
C TRP A 385 8.73 -5.77 8.19
N VAL A 386 7.99 -6.34 9.14
CA VAL A 386 7.34 -7.66 9.01
C VAL A 386 6.31 -7.65 7.86
N GLN A 387 5.51 -6.58 7.75
CA GLN A 387 4.56 -6.42 6.66
C GLN A 387 5.25 -6.47 5.28
N ASN A 388 6.36 -5.75 5.12
CA ASN A 388 7.10 -5.73 3.86
C ASN A 388 7.72 -7.08 3.49
N MET A 389 8.05 -7.96 4.45
CA MET A 389 8.48 -9.33 4.16
C MET A 389 7.40 -10.11 3.38
N GLY A 390 6.15 -10.06 3.84
CA GLY A 390 5.05 -10.69 3.14
C GLY A 390 4.74 -10.01 1.81
N MET A 391 4.79 -8.67 1.79
CA MET A 391 4.58 -7.90 0.58
C MET A 391 5.62 -8.18 -0.51
N TRP A 392 6.82 -8.57 -0.13
CA TRP A 392 7.87 -9.02 -1.06
C TRP A 392 7.66 -10.46 -1.49
N ALA A 393 7.42 -11.39 -0.55
CA ALA A 393 7.40 -12.82 -0.84
C ALA A 393 6.16 -13.27 -1.62
N VAL A 394 4.97 -12.76 -1.26
CA VAL A 394 3.69 -13.24 -1.81
C VAL A 394 3.58 -13.06 -3.31
N PRO A 395 3.89 -11.90 -3.93
CA PRO A 395 3.74 -11.75 -5.37
C PRO A 395 4.71 -12.65 -6.16
N ILE A 396 5.91 -12.91 -5.65
CA ILE A 396 6.86 -13.85 -6.26
C ILE A 396 6.23 -15.26 -6.30
N TYR A 397 5.65 -15.68 -5.19
CA TYR A 397 5.08 -17.03 -5.08
C TYR A 397 3.83 -17.18 -5.94
N VAL A 398 2.91 -16.22 -5.89
CA VAL A 398 1.68 -16.21 -6.70
C VAL A 398 2.01 -16.17 -8.19
N GLY A 399 2.93 -15.31 -8.62
CA GLY A 399 3.35 -15.22 -10.02
C GLY A 399 3.93 -16.55 -10.52
N ARG A 400 4.75 -17.24 -9.70
CA ARG A 400 5.28 -18.58 -10.04
C ARG A 400 4.18 -19.63 -10.19
N ILE A 401 3.15 -19.62 -9.33
CA ILE A 401 2.00 -20.52 -9.43
C ILE A 401 1.33 -20.38 -10.80
N PHE A 402 1.08 -19.15 -11.26
CA PHE A 402 0.49 -18.91 -12.58
C PHE A 402 1.36 -19.44 -13.69
N THR A 403 2.65 -19.07 -13.72
CA THR A 403 3.58 -19.49 -14.78
C THR A 403 3.79 -21.00 -14.83
N GLN A 404 3.80 -21.69 -13.68
CA GLN A 404 3.97 -23.14 -13.64
C GLN A 404 2.70 -23.91 -13.98
N THR A 405 1.53 -23.29 -13.82
CA THR A 405 0.24 -23.96 -14.06
C THR A 405 -0.29 -23.71 -15.47
N ILE A 406 -0.06 -22.50 -16.02
CA ILE A 406 -0.46 -22.15 -17.39
C ILE A 406 0.72 -22.44 -18.31
N THR A 407 0.60 -23.48 -19.12
CA THR A 407 1.61 -23.92 -20.09
C THR A 407 1.15 -23.72 -21.54
N GLU A 408 -0.14 -23.49 -21.75
CA GLU A 408 -0.76 -23.28 -23.06
C GLU A 408 -1.60 -22.01 -23.02
N ALA A 409 -1.35 -21.09 -23.94
CA ALA A 409 -2.08 -19.85 -24.06
C ALA A 409 -3.58 -20.11 -24.30
N GLY A 410 -4.43 -19.40 -23.56
CA GLY A 410 -5.88 -19.49 -23.70
C GLY A 410 -6.51 -20.80 -23.19
N ASN A 411 -5.73 -21.65 -22.51
CA ASN A 411 -6.29 -22.84 -21.88
C ASN A 411 -7.05 -22.49 -20.60
N HIS A 412 -8.36 -22.33 -20.74
CA HIS A 412 -9.24 -21.90 -19.65
C HIS A 412 -9.14 -22.83 -18.42
N ALA A 413 -9.00 -24.14 -18.59
CA ALA A 413 -8.90 -25.07 -17.45
C ALA A 413 -7.61 -24.86 -16.67
N GLN A 414 -6.49 -24.54 -17.35
CA GLN A 414 -5.23 -24.19 -16.70
C GLN A 414 -5.32 -22.83 -16.00
N GLU A 415 -6.01 -21.84 -16.58
CA GLU A 415 -6.21 -20.54 -15.95
C GLU A 415 -7.06 -20.65 -14.68
N VAL A 416 -8.14 -21.42 -14.70
CA VAL A 416 -8.96 -21.74 -13.52
C VAL A 416 -8.12 -22.43 -12.45
N SER A 417 -7.35 -23.45 -12.83
CA SER A 417 -6.46 -24.15 -11.90
C SER A 417 -5.43 -23.24 -11.28
N ALA A 418 -4.81 -22.32 -12.05
CA ALA A 418 -3.84 -21.35 -11.56
C ALA A 418 -4.47 -20.38 -10.57
N ALA A 419 -5.66 -19.87 -10.88
CA ALA A 419 -6.41 -18.97 -10.01
C ALA A 419 -6.74 -19.63 -8.66
N ILE A 420 -7.25 -20.87 -8.67
CA ILE A 420 -7.56 -21.63 -7.45
C ILE A 420 -6.30 -21.89 -6.63
N LYS A 421 -5.18 -22.29 -7.25
CA LYS A 421 -3.91 -22.51 -6.54
C LYS A 421 -3.37 -21.22 -5.94
N ALA A 422 -3.51 -20.08 -6.62
CA ALA A 422 -3.15 -18.76 -6.10
C ALA A 422 -4.00 -18.40 -4.89
N GLU A 423 -5.32 -18.67 -4.95
CA GLU A 423 -6.24 -18.42 -3.84
C GLU A 423 -5.92 -19.24 -2.59
N TYR A 424 -5.39 -20.45 -2.71
CA TYR A 424 -4.93 -21.21 -1.52
C TYR A 424 -3.85 -20.47 -0.73
N VAL A 425 -3.02 -19.65 -1.36
CA VAL A 425 -2.05 -18.79 -0.66
C VAL A 425 -2.78 -17.76 0.20
N PHE A 426 -3.78 -17.09 -0.37
CA PHE A 426 -4.55 -16.08 0.34
C PHE A 426 -5.44 -16.69 1.43
N ILE A 427 -6.02 -17.87 1.20
CA ILE A 427 -6.76 -18.63 2.24
C ILE A 427 -5.83 -18.97 3.41
N LEU A 428 -4.63 -19.50 3.14
CA LEU A 428 -3.66 -19.81 4.19
C LEU A 428 -3.33 -18.59 5.03
N LEU A 429 -3.04 -17.47 4.39
CA LEU A 429 -2.77 -16.20 5.07
C LEU A 429 -3.99 -15.71 5.87
N GLY A 430 -5.19 -15.85 5.32
CA GLY A 430 -6.45 -15.52 5.99
C GLY A 430 -6.73 -16.39 7.22
N VAL A 431 -6.42 -17.69 7.13
CA VAL A 431 -6.53 -18.62 8.26
C VAL A 431 -5.55 -18.23 9.38
N VAL A 432 -4.32 -17.87 9.03
CA VAL A 432 -3.34 -17.39 10.02
C VAL A 432 -3.82 -16.07 10.62
N ALA A 433 -4.32 -15.14 9.80
CA ALA A 433 -4.83 -13.85 10.27
C ALA A 433 -5.97 -14.00 11.29
N ILE A 434 -6.98 -14.83 10.99
CA ILE A 434 -8.10 -15.05 11.93
C ILE A 434 -7.66 -15.80 13.19
N ALA A 435 -6.78 -16.80 13.07
CA ALA A 435 -6.25 -17.52 14.21
C ALA A 435 -5.51 -16.58 15.17
N VAL A 436 -4.66 -15.71 14.65
CA VAL A 436 -3.92 -14.74 15.46
C VAL A 436 -4.85 -13.66 16.03
N ALA A 437 -5.87 -13.20 15.29
CA ALA A 437 -6.88 -12.28 15.82
C ALA A 437 -7.66 -12.90 16.99
N ILE A 438 -8.03 -14.18 16.91
CA ILE A 438 -8.67 -14.91 18.01
C ILE A 438 -7.74 -15.07 19.21
N MET A 439 -6.45 -15.35 18.97
CA MET A 439 -5.45 -15.40 20.04
C MET A 439 -5.31 -14.04 20.75
N LEU A 440 -5.32 -12.95 19.99
CA LEU A 440 -5.27 -11.59 20.52
C LEU A 440 -6.52 -11.27 21.35
N LEU A 441 -7.72 -11.64 20.86
CA LEU A 441 -8.99 -11.51 21.57
C LEU A 441 -8.96 -12.26 22.90
N ARG A 442 -8.50 -13.53 22.90
CA ARG A 442 -8.35 -14.32 24.13
C ARG A 442 -7.33 -13.71 25.08
N SER A 443 -6.24 -13.16 24.56
CA SER A 443 -5.24 -12.46 25.37
C SER A 443 -5.79 -11.18 25.99
N SER A 444 -6.61 -10.41 25.26
CA SER A 444 -7.28 -9.22 25.77
C SER A 444 -8.20 -9.56 26.96
N HIS A 445 -9.00 -10.61 26.84
CA HIS A 445 -9.87 -11.04 27.93
C HIS A 445 -9.13 -11.55 29.16
N LYS A 446 -7.93 -12.13 28.99
CA LYS A 446 -7.07 -12.56 30.13
C LYS A 446 -6.34 -11.42 30.80
N HIS A 447 -6.17 -10.31 30.12
CA HIS A 447 -5.41 -9.14 30.55
C HIS A 447 -6.21 -7.84 30.37
N PRO A 448 -7.31 -7.68 31.12
CA PRO A 448 -8.16 -6.50 31.01
C PRO A 448 -7.44 -5.20 31.36
N GLU A 449 -6.36 -5.29 32.16
CA GLU A 449 -5.50 -4.14 32.50
C GLU A 449 -4.90 -3.41 31.32
N LEU A 450 -4.83 -4.04 30.14
CA LEU A 450 -4.32 -3.42 28.91
C LEU A 450 -5.32 -2.51 28.21
N LYS A 451 -6.59 -2.59 28.61
CA LYS A 451 -7.68 -1.75 28.06
C LYS A 451 -7.80 -1.80 26.54
N LEU A 452 -7.41 -2.94 25.90
CA LEU A 452 -7.42 -3.08 24.44
C LEU A 452 -8.82 -2.90 23.86
N ASP A 453 -9.83 -3.39 24.58
CA ASP A 453 -11.24 -3.41 24.16
C ASP A 453 -12.09 -2.29 24.80
N GLU A 454 -11.46 -1.39 25.58
CA GLU A 454 -12.16 -0.20 26.09
C GLU A 454 -12.37 0.84 24.97
N PRO A 455 -13.50 1.54 24.95
CA PRO A 455 -13.73 2.69 24.07
C PRO A 455 -12.63 3.75 24.22
N ALA A 456 -12.46 4.58 23.20
CA ALA A 456 -11.59 5.75 23.31
C ALA A 456 -12.20 6.72 24.34
N SER A 457 -11.39 7.15 25.32
CA SER A 457 -11.79 8.09 26.38
C SER A 457 -11.92 9.51 25.85
#